data_187afdaae4c0fce879c0bae8befb00be
#
_entry.id   187afdaae4c0fce879c0bae8befb00be
#
_cell.length_a   1.000
_cell.length_b   1.000
_cell.length_c   1.000
_cell.angle_alpha   90.00
_cell.angle_beta   90.00
_cell.angle_gamma   90.00
#
_symmetry.space_group_name_H-M   'P 1'
#
loop_
_entity.id
_entity.type
_entity.pdbx_description
1 polymer ?
#
loop_
_entity_poly.entity_id
_entity_poly.type
_entity_poly.pdbx_seq_one_letter_code
_entity_poly.pdbx_strand_id
1 'polypeptide(L)'
;MLVVGGFLISATAAEPEMRLSPRKIRDEVHATVEAQLNALRGGNFERAYELASSGIKYQFDVRLFAALIRHGYPVLLQANEADIGIVRDKNEELAQVTVSVLDRQKRNVVYSYWLVKEEGGWRINGVVLEQKPPRGDI
;
A
#
# COMPACT_ATOMS: atom_id res chain seq x y z
N MET A 1 8.61 -7.22 -3.68
CA MET A 1 7.68 -6.39 -4.12
C MET A 1 6.37 -7.02 -4.38
N LEU A 2 5.33 -6.46 -3.93
CA LEU A 2 4.08 -7.07 -4.02
C LEU A 2 3.22 -6.25 -4.91
N VAL A 3 3.40 -6.41 -6.18
CA VAL A 3 2.67 -5.67 -7.17
C VAL A 3 1.95 -6.63 -8.05
N VAL A 4 0.71 -6.39 -8.27
CA VAL A 4 -0.04 -7.26 -9.10
C VAL A 4 -0.42 -6.52 -10.36
N GLY A 5 -0.14 -7.06 -11.43
CA GLY A 5 -0.56 -6.53 -12.59
C GLY A 5 0.29 -5.84 -13.40
N GLY A 6 0.33 -5.59 -14.11
CA GLY A 6 0.99 -4.96 -14.70
C GLY A 6 1.59 -4.77 -15.75
N PHE A 7 1.71 -4.37 -16.47
CA PHE A 7 2.13 -4.11 -17.22
C PHE A 7 2.37 -3.33 -17.97
N LEU A 8 2.75 -2.92 -18.62
CA LEU A 8 3.08 -2.28 -19.22
C LEU A 8 3.19 -1.77 -20.20
N ILE A 9 3.14 -1.26 -20.70
CA ILE A 9 3.02 -0.80 -21.53
C ILE A 9 3.56 0.08 -22.15
N SER A 10 3.86 0.47 -22.71
CA SER A 10 4.43 1.07 -23.39
C SER A 10 4.24 2.26 -23.46
N ALA A 11 4.41 2.66 -23.30
CA ALA A 11 4.40 3.70 -23.26
C ALA A 11 4.18 4.72 -23.85
N THR A 12 4.30 5.08 -24.26
CA THR A 12 4.22 6.05 -24.91
C THR A 12 3.21 6.79 -24.58
N ALA A 13 2.61 6.57 -24.57
CA ALA A 13 1.69 7.23 -24.42
C ALA A 13 1.44 7.79 -23.30
N ALA A 14 0.67 8.24 -23.15
CA ALA A 14 0.31 8.83 -22.15
C ALA A 14 0.06 8.00 -21.08
N GLU A 15 0.65 8.17 -20.05
CA GLU A 15 0.35 7.54 -19.03
C GLU A 15 -0.87 8.09 -18.53
N PRO A 16 -1.76 7.43 -18.07
CA PRO A 16 -2.97 7.91 -17.57
C PRO A 16 -2.64 8.73 -16.40
N GLU A 17 -3.15 9.87 -16.34
CA GLU A 17 -2.84 10.68 -15.32
C GLU A 17 -3.58 10.38 -14.10
N MET A 18 -2.92 10.28 -12.97
CA MET A 18 -3.51 10.18 -11.66
C MET A 18 -3.88 11.58 -11.23
N ARG A 19 -5.07 11.75 -10.76
CA ARG A 19 -5.51 13.06 -10.30
C ARG A 19 -5.51 13.10 -8.79
N LEU A 20 -5.50 14.29 -8.25
CA LEU A 20 -5.66 14.45 -6.82
C LEU A 20 -7.06 13.99 -6.50
N SER A 21 -7.21 13.11 -5.54
CA SER A 21 -8.50 12.49 -5.30
C SER A 21 -9.46 13.39 -4.58
N PRO A 22 -10.75 13.31 -4.91
CA PRO A 22 -11.74 14.03 -4.15
C PRO A 22 -11.83 13.47 -2.74
N ARG A 23 -12.43 14.26 -1.89
CA ARG A 23 -12.47 13.93 -0.48
C ARG A 23 -13.03 12.56 -0.18
N LYS A 24 -14.10 12.18 -0.84
CA LYS A 24 -14.70 10.89 -0.57
C LYS A 24 -13.73 9.75 -0.81
N ILE A 25 -13.02 9.78 -1.93
CA ILE A 25 -12.07 8.74 -2.26
C ILE A 25 -10.89 8.79 -1.30
N ARG A 26 -10.41 9.99 -1.03
CA ARG A 26 -9.30 10.14 -0.10
C ARG A 26 -9.64 9.52 1.25
N ASP A 27 -10.82 9.80 1.77
CA ASP A 27 -11.20 9.29 3.08
C ASP A 27 -11.38 7.78 3.07
N GLU A 28 -11.93 7.24 1.99
CA GLU A 28 -12.10 5.79 1.89
C GLU A 28 -10.76 5.08 1.78
N VAL A 29 -9.85 5.63 1.00
CA VAL A 29 -8.54 5.01 0.84
C VAL A 29 -7.75 5.10 2.15
N HIS A 30 -7.80 6.25 2.80
CA HIS A 30 -7.15 6.41 4.10
C HIS A 30 -7.68 5.38 5.10
N ALA A 31 -8.99 5.17 5.10
CA ALA A 31 -9.58 4.21 6.04
C ALA A 31 -9.08 2.78 5.79
N THR A 32 -8.98 2.39 4.53
CA THR A 32 -8.49 1.05 4.21
C THR A 32 -7.03 0.88 4.64
N VAL A 33 -6.20 1.86 4.33
CA VAL A 33 -4.79 1.77 4.68
C VAL A 33 -4.61 1.76 6.19
N GLU A 34 -5.35 2.62 6.87
CA GLU A 34 -5.26 2.68 8.31
C GLU A 34 -5.69 1.39 8.96
N ALA A 35 -6.76 0.78 8.45
CA ALA A 35 -7.23 -0.50 8.98
C ALA A 35 -6.18 -1.58 8.80
N GLN A 36 -5.50 -1.58 7.66
CA GLN A 36 -4.48 -2.58 7.43
C GLN A 36 -3.27 -2.36 8.33
N LEU A 37 -2.83 -1.11 8.48
CA LEU A 37 -1.70 -0.83 9.35
C LEU A 37 -2.00 -1.22 10.79
N ASN A 38 -3.22 -0.97 11.24
CA ASN A 38 -3.60 -1.36 12.58
C ASN A 38 -3.63 -2.87 12.74
N ALA A 39 -4.10 -3.58 11.73
CA ALA A 39 -4.13 -5.04 11.78
C ALA A 39 -2.71 -5.59 11.83
N LEU A 40 -1.81 -5.06 11.01
CA LEU A 40 -0.45 -5.54 10.99
C LEU A 40 0.27 -5.26 12.30
N ARG A 41 0.03 -4.08 12.86
CA ARG A 41 0.65 -3.71 14.12
C ARG A 41 0.21 -4.63 15.24
N GLY A 42 -1.00 -5.12 15.19
CA GLY A 42 -1.52 -6.06 16.17
C GLY A 42 -1.25 -7.50 15.84
N GLY A 43 -0.54 -7.77 14.75
CA GLY A 43 -0.26 -9.14 14.35
C GLY A 43 -1.45 -9.88 13.78
N ASN A 44 -2.49 -9.14 13.39
CA ASN A 44 -3.70 -9.76 12.88
C ASN A 44 -3.59 -9.89 11.37
N PHE A 45 -2.88 -10.93 10.92
CA PHE A 45 -2.64 -11.13 9.51
C PHE A 45 -3.91 -11.48 8.75
N GLU A 46 -4.85 -12.12 9.40
CA GLU A 46 -6.10 -12.46 8.74
C GLU A 46 -6.88 -11.21 8.38
N ARG A 47 -6.94 -10.27 9.30
CA ARG A 47 -7.63 -9.03 9.02
C ARG A 47 -6.91 -8.24 7.93
N ALA A 48 -5.58 -8.19 8.00
CA ALA A 48 -4.81 -7.50 6.97
C ALA A 48 -5.05 -8.15 5.60
N TYR A 49 -5.15 -9.46 5.57
CA TYR A 49 -5.38 -10.20 4.34
C TYR A 49 -6.76 -9.88 3.77
N GLU A 50 -7.76 -9.72 4.62
CA GLU A 50 -9.09 -9.36 4.16
C GLU A 50 -9.09 -8.03 3.42
N LEU A 51 -8.19 -7.15 3.79
CA LEU A 51 -8.11 -5.84 3.16
C LEU A 51 -7.26 -5.83 1.88
N ALA A 52 -6.70 -6.98 1.52
CA ALA A 52 -5.95 -7.11 0.29
C ALA A 52 -6.89 -7.36 -0.88
N SER A 53 -6.43 -7.03 -2.07
CA SER A 53 -7.23 -7.16 -3.27
C SER A 53 -7.45 -8.63 -3.62
N SER A 54 -8.44 -8.87 -4.46
CA SER A 54 -8.68 -10.22 -4.93
C SER A 54 -7.48 -10.74 -5.70
N GLY A 55 -6.74 -9.87 -6.38
CA GLY A 55 -5.54 -10.30 -7.10
C GLY A 55 -4.47 -10.82 -6.16
N ILE A 56 -4.28 -10.15 -5.02
CA ILE A 56 -3.35 -10.61 -4.02
C ILE A 56 -3.82 -11.96 -3.45
N LYS A 57 -5.10 -12.05 -3.14
CA LYS A 57 -5.64 -13.28 -2.56
C LYS A 57 -5.57 -14.46 -3.53
N TYR A 58 -5.62 -14.16 -4.81
CA TYR A 58 -5.49 -15.20 -5.80
C TYR A 58 -4.06 -15.77 -5.81
N GLN A 59 -3.08 -14.92 -5.60
CA GLN A 59 -1.69 -15.35 -5.64
C GLN A 59 -1.18 -15.94 -4.35
N PHE A 60 -1.71 -15.48 -3.21
CA PHE A 60 -1.20 -15.89 -1.93
C PHE A 60 -2.34 -16.29 -1.01
N ASP A 61 -2.20 -17.41 -0.33
CA ASP A 61 -3.14 -17.68 0.75
C ASP A 61 -2.67 -16.89 1.97
N VAL A 62 -3.43 -16.96 3.05
CA VAL A 62 -3.13 -16.12 4.21
C VAL A 62 -1.79 -16.48 4.84
N ARG A 63 -1.38 -17.73 4.76
CA ARG A 63 -0.10 -18.13 5.35
C ARG A 63 1.06 -17.57 4.59
N LEU A 64 0.99 -17.65 3.27
CA LEU A 64 2.03 -17.06 2.44
C LEU A 64 2.04 -15.55 2.57
N PHE A 65 0.87 -14.95 2.64
CA PHE A 65 0.74 -13.53 2.82
C PHE A 65 1.46 -13.09 4.12
N ALA A 66 1.18 -13.80 5.21
CA ALA A 66 1.79 -13.48 6.49
C ALA A 66 3.32 -13.62 6.43
N ALA A 67 3.79 -14.68 5.78
CA ALA A 67 5.23 -14.89 5.65
C ALA A 67 5.87 -13.78 4.84
N LEU A 68 5.18 -13.36 3.79
CA LEU A 68 5.70 -12.30 2.94
C LEU A 68 5.80 -11.00 3.70
N ILE A 69 4.81 -10.69 4.51
CA ILE A 69 4.86 -9.48 5.32
C ILE A 69 5.98 -9.55 6.35
N ARG A 70 6.12 -10.68 7.03
CA ARG A 70 7.15 -10.80 8.04
C ARG A 70 8.54 -10.65 7.48
N HIS A 71 8.76 -11.19 6.30
CA HIS A 71 10.10 -11.17 5.71
C HIS A 71 10.36 -9.93 4.87
N GLY A 72 9.35 -9.43 4.22
CA GLY A 72 9.56 -8.33 3.29
C GLY A 72 9.21 -6.96 3.84
N TYR A 73 8.36 -6.91 4.87
CA TYR A 73 7.85 -5.64 5.36
C TYR A 73 7.85 -5.59 6.89
N PRO A 74 8.96 -5.95 7.52
CA PRO A 74 8.95 -6.03 8.98
C PRO A 74 8.69 -4.71 9.67
N VAL A 75 9.00 -3.59 9.01
CA VAL A 75 8.78 -2.29 9.61
C VAL A 75 7.30 -2.04 9.82
N LEU A 76 6.44 -2.57 8.95
CA LEU A 76 5.01 -2.38 9.11
C LEU A 76 4.47 -3.06 10.35
N LEU A 77 5.13 -4.10 10.81
CA LEU A 77 4.71 -4.80 12.01
C LEU A 77 5.12 -4.08 13.27
N GLN A 78 6.10 -3.20 13.17
CA GLN A 78 6.63 -2.50 14.31
C GLN A 78 6.36 -1.01 14.25
N ALA A 79 5.43 -0.61 13.42
CA ALA A 79 5.19 0.80 13.20
C ALA A 79 4.67 1.46 14.47
N ASN A 80 5.35 2.48 14.91
CA ASN A 80 4.89 3.24 16.02
C ASN A 80 3.94 4.32 15.57
N GLU A 81 4.27 4.94 14.47
CA GLU A 81 3.48 6.00 13.90
C GLU A 81 3.47 5.86 12.41
N ALA A 82 2.37 6.20 11.81
CA ALA A 82 2.26 6.18 10.36
C ALA A 82 1.56 7.43 9.90
N ASP A 83 2.05 7.99 8.81
CA ASP A 83 1.48 9.18 8.23
C ASP A 83 1.02 8.83 6.83
N ILE A 84 -0.27 8.91 6.60
CA ILE A 84 -0.85 8.55 5.32
C ILE A 84 -1.01 9.83 4.53
N GLY A 85 -0.35 9.90 3.41
CA GLY A 85 -0.24 11.14 2.67
C GLY A 85 -1.35 11.36 1.66
N ILE A 86 -0.98 12.07 0.61
CA ILE A 86 -1.91 12.49 -0.41
C ILE A 86 -2.35 11.30 -1.24
N VAL A 87 -3.65 11.23 -1.54
CA VAL A 87 -4.21 10.17 -2.35
C VAL A 87 -4.45 10.68 -3.75
N ARG A 88 -4.02 9.90 -4.72
CA ARG A 88 -4.31 10.17 -6.11
C ARG A 88 -5.01 8.96 -6.69
N ASP A 89 -5.90 9.18 -7.63
CA ASP A 89 -6.60 8.06 -8.25
C ASP A 89 -6.76 8.26 -9.74
N LYS A 90 -7.05 7.15 -10.39
CA LYS A 90 -7.36 7.17 -11.78
C LYS A 90 -8.73 6.57 -11.93
N ASN A 91 -9.68 7.35 -12.41
CA ASN A 91 -11.03 6.90 -12.72
C ASN A 91 -11.75 6.23 -11.55
N GLU A 92 -11.36 6.56 -10.33
CA GLU A 92 -11.99 5.97 -9.15
C GLU A 92 -11.84 4.46 -9.12
N GLU A 93 -10.84 3.93 -9.81
CA GLU A 93 -10.60 2.50 -9.86
C GLU A 93 -9.26 2.10 -9.30
N LEU A 94 -8.28 2.96 -9.44
CA LEU A 94 -6.93 2.69 -9.00
C LEU A 94 -6.47 3.88 -8.17
N ALA A 95 -5.92 3.65 -7.03
CA ALA A 95 -5.45 4.74 -6.18
C ALA A 95 -4.03 4.47 -5.71
N GLN A 96 -3.33 5.54 -5.42
CA GLN A 96 -1.97 5.49 -4.92
C GLN A 96 -1.85 6.46 -3.76
N VAL A 97 -1.17 6.05 -2.71
CA VAL A 97 -0.94 6.92 -1.57
C VAL A 97 0.40 6.58 -0.96
N THR A 98 1.12 7.60 -0.53
CA THR A 98 2.41 7.42 0.11
C THR A 98 2.20 7.32 1.61
N VAL A 99 2.83 6.35 2.22
CA VAL A 99 2.70 6.11 3.65
C VAL A 99 4.08 6.15 4.27
N SER A 100 4.28 7.04 5.22
CA SER A 100 5.53 7.13 5.96
C SER A 100 5.36 6.46 7.30
N VAL A 101 6.25 5.57 7.63
CA VAL A 101 6.14 4.80 8.85
C VAL A 101 7.37 5.04 9.70
N LEU A 102 7.16 5.30 10.97
CA LEU A 102 8.26 5.49 11.90
C LEU A 102 8.36 4.24 12.76
N ASP A 103 9.49 3.58 12.71
CA ASP A 103 9.66 2.35 13.49
C ASP A 103 10.13 2.68 14.91
N ARG A 104 10.41 1.64 15.68
CA ARG A 104 10.80 1.83 17.07
C ARG A 104 12.11 2.53 17.22
N GLN A 105 12.99 2.39 16.24
CA GLN A 105 14.27 3.07 16.28
C GLN A 105 14.20 4.45 15.66
N LYS A 106 12.98 4.94 15.41
CA LYS A 106 12.79 6.26 14.86
C LYS A 106 13.29 6.40 13.42
N ARG A 107 13.37 5.29 12.71
CA ARG A 107 13.73 5.35 11.31
C ARG A 107 12.47 5.57 10.52
N ASN A 108 12.54 6.43 9.53
CA ASN A 108 11.41 6.75 8.69
C ASN A 108 11.50 5.95 7.41
N VAL A 109 10.52 5.11 7.17
CA VAL A 109 10.49 4.27 5.98
C VAL A 109 9.24 4.64 5.20
N VAL A 110 9.40 4.86 3.91
CA VAL A 110 8.31 5.34 3.08
C VAL A 110 7.90 4.26 2.10
N TYR A 111 6.61 4.02 2.03
CA TYR A 111 6.05 3.05 1.11
C TYR A 111 5.06 3.71 0.19
N SER A 112 4.92 3.17 -1.00
CA SER A 112 3.88 3.57 -1.92
C SER A 112 2.84 2.47 -1.91
N TYR A 113 1.63 2.81 -1.53
CA TYR A 113 0.53 1.86 -1.48
C TYR A 113 -0.32 2.04 -2.72
N TRP A 114 -0.66 0.92 -3.34
CA TRP A 114 -1.54 0.91 -4.49
C TRP A 114 -2.80 0.16 -4.13
N LEU A 115 -3.95 0.76 -4.44
CA LEU A 115 -5.22 0.18 -4.10
C LEU A 115 -6.10 0.10 -5.32
N VAL A 116 -7.00 -0.85 -5.32
CA VAL A 116 -7.99 -1.00 -6.38
C VAL A 116 -9.36 -0.98 -5.75
N LYS A 117 -10.34 -0.45 -6.51
CA LYS A 117 -11.69 -0.41 -6.02
C LYS A 117 -12.38 -1.70 -6.42
N GLU A 118 -12.90 -2.41 -5.45
CA GLU A 118 -13.63 -3.64 -5.68
C GLU A 118 -15.04 -3.47 -5.14
N GLU A 119 -15.85 -4.49 -5.32
CA GLU A 119 -17.21 -4.40 -4.93
C GLU A 119 -17.35 -4.08 -3.46
N GLY A 120 -16.53 -4.65 -2.64
CA GLY A 120 -16.57 -4.41 -1.20
C GLY A 120 -15.86 -3.16 -0.74
N GLY A 121 -15.24 -2.43 -1.63
CA GLY A 121 -14.52 -1.20 -1.25
C GLY A 121 -13.10 -1.21 -1.77
N TRP A 122 -12.33 -0.25 -1.32
CA TRP A 122 -10.94 -0.16 -1.74
C TRP A 122 -10.13 -1.28 -1.07
N ARG A 123 -9.26 -1.92 -1.84
CA ARG A 123 -8.44 -3.01 -1.33
C ARG A 123 -7.00 -2.80 -1.74
N ILE A 124 -6.08 -3.24 -0.90
CA ILE A 124 -4.66 -3.03 -1.14
C ILE A 124 -4.14 -4.03 -2.15
N ASN A 125 -3.60 -3.51 -3.23
CA ASN A 125 -3.13 -4.32 -4.35
C ASN A 125 -1.63 -4.41 -4.43
N GLY A 126 -0.91 -3.56 -3.76
CA GLY A 126 0.54 -3.62 -3.74
C GLY A 126 1.12 -2.60 -2.80
N VAL A 127 2.27 -2.92 -2.26
CA VAL A 127 3.00 -2.02 -1.38
C VAL A 127 4.45 -2.08 -1.83
N VAL A 128 4.99 -0.94 -2.18
CA VAL A 128 6.34 -0.86 -2.72
C VAL A 128 7.18 0.03 -1.84
N LEU A 129 8.33 -0.44 -1.45
CA LEU A 129 9.25 0.38 -0.68
C LEU A 129 9.82 1.46 -1.58
N GLU A 130 9.69 2.70 -1.15
CA GLU A 130 10.22 3.79 -1.94
C GLU A 130 11.72 3.79 -1.82
N GLN A 131 12.39 3.98 -2.98
CA GLN A 131 13.78 3.96 -2.94
C GLN A 131 14.26 5.28 -2.47
N LYS A 132 14.94 5.35 -1.35
CA LYS A 132 15.44 6.54 -0.90
C LYS A 132 16.57 6.93 -1.68
N PRO A 133 16.71 8.09 -2.09
CA PRO A 133 17.91 8.51 -2.82
C PRO A 133 19.07 8.38 -1.87
N PRO A 134 20.13 8.04 -2.38
CA PRO A 134 21.30 7.86 -1.60
C PRO A 134 21.62 9.15 -0.96
N ARG A 135 21.98 9.15 0.15
CA ARG A 135 22.19 10.22 0.81
C ARG A 135 23.17 10.88 0.42
N GLY A 136 23.31 11.23 -0.03
CA GLY A 136 24.15 11.72 -0.39
C GLY A 136 24.96 12.13 -0.09
N ASP A 137 24.82 12.02 0.03
CA ASP A 137 25.18 12.17 0.29
C ASP A 137 25.92 12.29 0.40
N ILE A 138 26.05 12.36 0.35
CA ILE A 138 26.52 12.53 0.53
C ILE A 138 27.03 12.67 0.56
#